data_5865789e595da9f24b28593f2ccd791b
#
_entry.id   5865789e595da9f24b28593f2ccd791b
#
_cell.length_a   1.000
_cell.length_b   1.000
_cell.length_c   1.000
_cell.angle_alpha   90.00
_cell.angle_beta   90.00
_cell.angle_gamma   90.00
#
_symmetry.space_group_name_H-M   'P 1'
#
loop_
_entity.id
_entity.type
_entity.pdbx_description
1 polymer ?
#
loop_
_entity_poly.entity_id
_entity_poly.type
_entity_poly.pdbx_seq_one_letter_code
_entity_poly.pdbx_strand_id
1 'polypeptide(L)'
;NDNGEEMRGKLAGLLTDLGLQGEEADRLMPLLYHVLGLGDPDATLQHVEPQQLRRQILYAVRTIIERRLDLSPLLIVVEDLHWADAASLEALRFVMDRLERTRLMLLVTHRPAPDNDQLNSSRVSHTALRLSPLNSDEGRSLLAALFGESWVSSTGSLVDQILERAGGNPLFIEEIVRGLIDRGVLVREGQRWRTVAGEI
;
A
#
# COMPACT_ATOMS: atom_id res chain seq x y z
N ASN A 1 22.80 -6.72 15.42
CA ASN A 1 23.19 -7.74 14.39
C ASN A 1 22.23 -8.92 14.29
N ASP A 2 21.50 -9.31 15.34
CA ASP A 2 20.52 -10.41 15.29
C ASP A 2 19.45 -10.25 14.19
N ASN A 3 19.02 -9.03 13.91
CA ASN A 3 17.98 -8.74 12.91
C ASN A 3 18.46 -9.05 11.46
N GLY A 4 19.75 -8.88 11.17
CA GLY A 4 20.31 -9.14 9.84
C GLY A 4 20.42 -10.62 9.51
N GLU A 5 20.86 -11.44 10.46
CA GLU A 5 20.96 -12.90 10.29
C GLU A 5 19.58 -13.56 10.17
N GLU A 6 18.63 -13.13 10.98
CA GLU A 6 17.24 -13.60 10.89
C GLU A 6 16.64 -13.28 9.51
N MET A 7 16.88 -12.06 8.99
CA MET A 7 16.39 -11.65 7.68
C MET A 7 17.02 -12.47 6.55
N ARG A 8 18.33 -12.74 6.63
CA ARG A 8 19.02 -13.60 5.66
C ARG A 8 18.47 -15.03 5.67
N GLY A 9 18.20 -15.56 6.87
CA GLY A 9 17.55 -16.88 7.01
C GLY A 9 16.16 -16.92 6.38
N LYS A 10 15.35 -15.89 6.58
CA LYS A 10 14.02 -15.75 5.95
C LYS A 10 14.11 -15.69 4.42
N LEU A 11 15.09 -14.98 3.88
CA LEU A 11 15.31 -14.90 2.43
C LEU A 11 15.74 -16.24 1.84
N ALA A 12 16.65 -16.96 2.50
CA ALA A 12 17.06 -18.30 2.08
C ALA A 12 15.87 -19.29 2.08
N GLY A 13 15.03 -19.24 3.12
CA GLY A 13 13.78 -19.99 3.19
C GLY A 13 12.82 -19.64 2.04
N LEU A 14 12.61 -18.36 1.78
CA LEU A 14 11.76 -17.88 0.68
C LEU A 14 12.25 -18.43 -0.68
N LEU A 15 13.54 -18.32 -0.98
CA LEU A 15 14.08 -18.85 -2.24
C LEU A 15 13.90 -20.36 -2.35
N THR A 16 14.10 -21.10 -1.25
CA THR A 16 13.88 -22.54 -1.20
C THR A 16 12.40 -22.87 -1.47
N ASP A 17 11.47 -22.19 -0.87
CA ASP A 17 10.02 -22.37 -1.07
C ASP A 17 9.59 -22.08 -2.51
N LEU A 18 10.31 -21.19 -3.18
CA LEU A 18 10.12 -20.85 -4.60
C LEU A 18 10.84 -21.83 -5.55
N GLY A 19 11.51 -22.86 -5.04
CA GLY A 19 12.28 -23.80 -5.83
C GLY A 19 13.59 -23.22 -6.39
N LEU A 20 14.05 -22.09 -5.87
CA LEU A 20 15.29 -21.42 -6.25
C LEU A 20 16.42 -21.93 -5.34
N GLN A 21 17.29 -22.80 -5.87
CA GLN A 21 18.35 -23.45 -5.11
C GLN A 21 19.69 -23.50 -5.90
N GLY A 22 20.78 -23.78 -5.21
CA GLY A 22 22.11 -23.89 -5.82
C GLY A 22 22.54 -22.59 -6.50
N GLU A 23 23.13 -22.71 -7.69
CA GLU A 23 23.67 -21.55 -8.44
C GLU A 23 22.65 -20.42 -8.68
N GLU A 24 21.36 -20.75 -8.80
CA GLU A 24 20.30 -19.76 -9.01
C GLU A 24 20.09 -18.91 -7.75
N ALA A 25 20.03 -19.56 -6.58
CA ALA A 25 19.95 -18.87 -5.29
C ALA A 25 21.22 -18.07 -5.01
N ASP A 26 22.41 -18.64 -5.29
CA ASP A 26 23.70 -17.98 -5.08
C ASP A 26 23.84 -16.67 -5.89
N ARG A 27 23.24 -16.63 -7.07
CA ARG A 27 23.20 -15.41 -7.91
C ARG A 27 22.22 -14.37 -7.40
N LEU A 28 21.10 -14.79 -6.83
CA LEU A 28 20.03 -13.88 -6.39
C LEU A 28 20.31 -13.27 -5.01
N MET A 29 20.88 -14.05 -4.10
CA MET A 29 21.07 -13.64 -2.70
C MET A 29 21.84 -12.33 -2.53
N PRO A 30 23.01 -12.09 -3.19
CA PRO A 30 23.73 -10.82 -3.05
C PRO A 30 22.90 -9.61 -3.50
N LEU A 31 22.12 -9.78 -4.59
CA LEU A 31 21.24 -8.72 -5.11
C LEU A 31 20.13 -8.38 -4.13
N LEU A 32 19.52 -9.40 -3.49
CA LEU A 32 18.50 -9.20 -2.46
C LEU A 32 19.07 -8.55 -1.21
N TYR A 33 20.27 -8.95 -0.77
CA TYR A 33 20.95 -8.30 0.34
C TYR A 33 21.22 -6.84 0.06
N HIS A 34 21.66 -6.52 -1.17
CA HIS A 34 21.90 -5.14 -1.59
C HIS A 34 20.61 -4.30 -1.53
N VAL A 35 19.51 -4.79 -2.12
CA VAL A 35 18.22 -4.09 -2.14
C VAL A 35 17.66 -3.88 -0.74
N LEU A 36 17.83 -4.84 0.16
CA LEU A 36 17.33 -4.78 1.53
C LEU A 36 18.30 -4.11 2.52
N GLY A 37 19.45 -3.62 2.04
CA GLY A 37 20.43 -2.97 2.90
C GLY A 37 21.08 -3.90 3.93
N LEU A 38 21.10 -5.21 3.67
CA LEU A 38 21.67 -6.22 4.59
C LEU A 38 23.20 -6.36 4.45
N GLY A 39 23.81 -5.59 3.57
CA GLY A 39 25.21 -5.69 3.19
C GLY A 39 25.48 -6.90 2.27
N ASP A 40 26.63 -6.85 1.61
CA ASP A 40 27.11 -7.95 0.76
C ASP A 40 28.27 -8.66 1.51
N PRO A 41 28.01 -9.83 2.15
CA PRO A 41 29.02 -10.51 2.96
C PRO A 41 30.29 -10.87 2.18
N ASP A 42 30.13 -11.21 0.89
CA ASP A 42 31.19 -11.68 0.04
C ASP A 42 31.75 -10.58 -0.89
N ALA A 43 31.26 -9.35 -0.74
CA ALA A 43 31.65 -8.20 -1.54
C ALA A 43 31.54 -8.42 -3.07
N THR A 44 30.64 -9.32 -3.47
CA THR A 44 30.50 -9.76 -4.87
C THR A 44 30.04 -8.65 -5.81
N LEU A 45 29.33 -7.65 -5.28
CA LEU A 45 28.76 -6.54 -6.05
C LEU A 45 29.66 -5.30 -6.11
N GLN A 46 30.78 -5.25 -5.38
CA GLN A 46 31.61 -4.05 -5.27
C GLN A 46 32.21 -3.58 -6.60
N HIS A 47 32.39 -4.48 -7.56
CA HIS A 47 33.01 -4.19 -8.87
C HIS A 47 32.01 -4.24 -10.02
N VAL A 48 30.71 -4.39 -9.72
CA VAL A 48 29.67 -4.42 -10.75
C VAL A 48 29.31 -2.98 -11.14
N GLU A 49 29.33 -2.71 -12.44
CA GLU A 49 28.97 -1.41 -12.99
C GLU A 49 27.49 -1.08 -12.62
N PRO A 50 27.16 0.17 -12.22
CA PRO A 50 25.84 0.53 -11.70
C PRO A 50 24.66 0.17 -12.62
N GLN A 51 24.81 0.35 -13.92
CA GLN A 51 23.76 -0.01 -14.88
C GLN A 51 23.58 -1.53 -15.01
N GLN A 52 24.67 -2.29 -14.86
CA GLN A 52 24.63 -3.74 -14.86
C GLN A 52 23.96 -4.26 -13.59
N LEU A 53 24.34 -3.72 -12.43
CA LEU A 53 23.73 -4.04 -11.15
C LEU A 53 22.20 -3.79 -11.19
N ARG A 54 21.79 -2.64 -11.67
CA ARG A 54 20.37 -2.31 -11.83
C ARG A 54 19.63 -3.34 -12.68
N ARG A 55 20.18 -3.74 -13.82
CA ARG A 55 19.59 -4.79 -14.67
C ARG A 55 19.50 -6.13 -13.94
N GLN A 56 20.52 -6.51 -13.20
CA GLN A 56 20.52 -7.75 -12.43
C GLN A 56 19.44 -7.73 -11.34
N ILE A 57 19.27 -6.61 -10.61
CA ILE A 57 18.20 -6.43 -9.62
C ILE A 57 16.82 -6.58 -10.27
N LEU A 58 16.58 -5.94 -11.42
CA LEU A 58 15.30 -6.08 -12.12
C LEU A 58 15.00 -7.53 -12.52
N TYR A 59 16.02 -8.26 -12.99
CA TYR A 59 15.88 -9.68 -13.30
C TYR A 59 15.62 -10.52 -12.03
N ALA A 60 16.29 -10.23 -10.93
CA ALA A 60 16.07 -10.92 -9.67
C ALA A 60 14.62 -10.78 -9.17
N VAL A 61 14.11 -9.54 -9.16
CA VAL A 61 12.71 -9.24 -8.78
C VAL A 61 11.74 -10.00 -9.69
N ARG A 62 11.97 -9.95 -11.00
CA ARG A 62 11.15 -10.67 -11.97
C ARG A 62 11.16 -12.17 -11.71
N THR A 63 12.33 -12.78 -11.54
CA THR A 63 12.46 -14.23 -11.31
C THR A 63 11.65 -14.66 -10.08
N ILE A 64 11.75 -13.92 -8.99
CA ILE A 64 10.97 -14.20 -7.76
C ILE A 64 9.47 -14.14 -8.05
N ILE A 65 8.99 -13.11 -8.77
CA ILE A 65 7.58 -12.96 -9.10
C ILE A 65 7.12 -14.10 -10.02
N GLU A 66 7.89 -14.46 -11.04
CA GLU A 66 7.57 -15.57 -11.95
C GLU A 66 7.47 -16.91 -11.18
N ARG A 67 8.44 -17.22 -10.34
CA ARG A 67 8.39 -18.44 -9.49
C ARG A 67 7.21 -18.42 -8.54
N ARG A 68 6.86 -17.26 -7.98
CA ARG A 68 5.70 -17.14 -7.12
C ARG A 68 4.39 -17.38 -7.88
N LEU A 69 4.31 -16.92 -9.13
CA LEU A 69 3.16 -17.12 -10.03
C LEU A 69 2.99 -18.56 -10.49
N ASP A 70 4.07 -19.33 -10.57
CA ASP A 70 4.01 -20.77 -10.86
C ASP A 70 3.25 -21.53 -9.75
N LEU A 71 3.34 -21.06 -8.52
CA LEU A 71 2.67 -21.68 -7.37
C LEU A 71 1.18 -21.26 -7.26
N SER A 72 0.86 -19.99 -7.44
CA SER A 72 -0.52 -19.49 -7.30
C SER A 72 -0.68 -18.09 -7.93
N PRO A 73 -1.92 -17.63 -8.17
CA PRO A 73 -2.18 -16.24 -8.52
C PRO A 73 -1.57 -15.27 -7.49
N LEU A 74 -1.09 -14.13 -7.95
CA LEU A 74 -0.42 -13.13 -7.13
C LEU A 74 -1.15 -11.79 -7.23
N LEU A 75 -1.45 -11.20 -6.06
CA LEU A 75 -1.87 -9.82 -5.93
C LEU A 75 -0.70 -9.02 -5.30
N ILE A 76 -0.23 -8.01 -6.03
CA ILE A 76 0.73 -7.03 -5.51
C ILE A 76 -0.05 -5.74 -5.24
N VAL A 77 0.04 -5.25 -4.00
CA VAL A 77 -0.55 -3.96 -3.61
C VAL A 77 0.57 -2.96 -3.38
N VAL A 78 0.52 -1.84 -4.09
CA VAL A 78 1.44 -0.72 -3.94
C VAL A 78 0.64 0.50 -3.52
N GLU A 79 0.76 0.83 -2.24
CA GLU A 79 0.10 2.01 -1.70
C GLU A 79 0.98 3.24 -1.89
N ASP A 80 0.33 4.39 -2.07
CA ASP A 80 0.97 5.70 -2.16
C ASP A 80 2.09 5.79 -3.22
N LEU A 81 1.85 5.23 -4.40
CA LEU A 81 2.82 5.21 -5.52
C LEU A 81 3.45 6.58 -5.82
N HIS A 82 2.77 7.67 -5.48
CA HIS A 82 3.29 9.02 -5.67
C HIS A 82 4.54 9.35 -4.83
N TRP A 83 4.89 8.49 -3.86
CA TRP A 83 6.15 8.56 -3.10
C TRP A 83 7.27 7.67 -3.69
N ALA A 84 6.96 6.85 -4.70
CA ALA A 84 7.95 5.97 -5.30
C ALA A 84 9.03 6.76 -6.03
N ASP A 85 10.27 6.33 -5.86
CA ASP A 85 11.39 6.87 -6.62
C ASP A 85 11.41 6.34 -8.07
N ALA A 86 12.24 6.95 -8.91
CA ALA A 86 12.33 6.58 -10.32
C ALA A 86 12.78 5.12 -10.52
N ALA A 87 13.60 4.58 -9.63
CA ALA A 87 14.09 3.20 -9.72
C ALA A 87 12.96 2.20 -9.40
N SER A 88 12.15 2.48 -8.37
CA SER A 88 10.98 1.68 -8.00
C SER A 88 9.92 1.68 -9.11
N LEU A 89 9.66 2.84 -9.71
CA LEU A 89 8.73 2.96 -10.84
C LEU A 89 9.23 2.16 -12.06
N GLU A 90 10.52 2.20 -12.36
CA GLU A 90 11.10 1.41 -13.44
C GLU A 90 11.01 -0.09 -13.16
N ALA A 91 11.30 -0.52 -11.93
CA ALA A 91 11.14 -1.92 -11.54
C ALA A 91 9.69 -2.40 -11.74
N LEU A 92 8.73 -1.58 -11.32
CA LEU A 92 7.32 -1.89 -11.47
C LEU A 92 6.91 -2.00 -12.95
N ARG A 93 7.34 -1.05 -13.79
CA ARG A 93 7.12 -1.10 -15.25
C ARG A 93 7.77 -2.34 -15.88
N PHE A 94 8.99 -2.63 -15.51
CA PHE A 94 9.72 -3.80 -16.02
C PHE A 94 8.98 -5.11 -15.72
N VAL A 95 8.44 -5.23 -14.50
CA VAL A 95 7.62 -6.38 -14.12
C VAL A 95 6.34 -6.42 -14.94
N MET A 96 5.62 -5.31 -15.04
CA MET A 96 4.36 -5.23 -15.79
C MET A 96 4.54 -5.58 -17.27
N ASP A 97 5.54 -5.03 -17.94
CA ASP A 97 5.77 -5.23 -19.36
C ASP A 97 6.13 -6.68 -19.74
N ARG A 98 6.63 -7.45 -18.79
CA ARG A 98 7.12 -8.82 -19.02
C ARG A 98 6.15 -9.90 -18.55
N LEU A 99 5.18 -9.55 -17.71
CA LEU A 99 4.24 -10.49 -17.13
C LEU A 99 2.85 -10.46 -17.80
N GLU A 100 2.82 -10.08 -19.08
CA GLU A 100 1.59 -10.17 -19.88
C GLU A 100 0.98 -11.59 -19.80
N ARG A 101 -0.35 -11.64 -19.68
CA ARG A 101 -1.13 -12.89 -19.64
C ARG A 101 -0.77 -13.82 -18.48
N THR A 102 -0.23 -13.30 -17.41
CA THR A 102 0.00 -14.05 -16.18
C THR A 102 -1.15 -13.86 -15.19
N ARG A 103 -1.16 -14.68 -14.13
CA ARG A 103 -2.15 -14.57 -13.05
C ARG A 103 -1.71 -13.53 -12.01
N LEU A 104 -1.22 -12.37 -12.47
CA LEU A 104 -0.81 -11.25 -11.65
C LEU A 104 -1.87 -10.16 -11.70
N MET A 105 -2.27 -9.69 -10.52
CA MET A 105 -3.03 -8.45 -10.36
C MET A 105 -2.17 -7.43 -9.61
N LEU A 106 -2.06 -6.22 -10.14
CA LEU A 106 -1.42 -5.10 -9.49
C LEU A 106 -2.48 -4.08 -9.08
N LEU A 107 -2.61 -3.83 -7.78
CA LEU A 107 -3.46 -2.79 -7.22
C LEU A 107 -2.58 -1.64 -6.75
N VAL A 108 -2.84 -0.44 -7.25
CA VAL A 108 -2.03 0.73 -6.94
C VAL A 108 -2.92 1.85 -6.42
N THR A 109 -2.53 2.46 -5.30
CA THR A 109 -3.13 3.70 -4.86
C THR A 109 -2.17 4.88 -5.08
N HIS A 110 -2.69 6.01 -5.54
CA HIS A 110 -1.91 7.22 -5.73
C HIS A 110 -2.80 8.46 -5.67
N ARG A 111 -2.22 9.61 -5.41
CA ARG A 111 -2.91 10.89 -5.54
C ARG A 111 -3.08 11.27 -7.02
N PRO A 112 -4.17 11.97 -7.39
CA PRO A 112 -4.29 12.52 -8.72
C PRO A 112 -3.08 13.43 -9.04
N ALA A 113 -2.40 13.17 -10.14
CA ALA A 113 -1.32 14.02 -10.64
C ALA A 113 -1.50 14.21 -12.16
N PRO A 114 -1.05 15.35 -12.73
CA PRO A 114 -1.19 15.62 -14.17
C PRO A 114 -0.53 14.56 -15.07
N ASP A 115 0.55 13.92 -14.58
CA ASP A 115 1.37 12.97 -15.34
C ASP A 115 1.17 11.52 -14.90
N ASN A 116 -0.03 11.14 -14.48
CA ASN A 116 -0.34 9.80 -13.95
C ASN A 116 -0.30 8.65 -14.97
N ASP A 117 0.13 8.92 -16.20
CA ASP A 117 0.39 7.90 -17.23
C ASP A 117 1.64 7.02 -16.94
N GLN A 118 2.26 7.21 -15.78
CA GLN A 118 3.52 6.55 -15.45
C GLN A 118 3.46 5.02 -15.45
N LEU A 119 2.30 4.42 -15.23
CA LEU A 119 2.07 2.97 -15.28
C LEU A 119 1.23 2.52 -16.46
N ASN A 120 0.82 3.44 -17.35
CA ASN A 120 0.08 3.06 -18.55
C ASN A 120 0.99 2.25 -19.48
N SER A 121 0.81 0.94 -19.47
CA SER A 121 1.36 0.04 -20.47
C SER A 121 0.24 -0.29 -21.46
N SER A 122 0.52 -0.14 -22.77
CA SER A 122 -0.43 -0.53 -23.82
C SER A 122 -0.67 -2.05 -23.88
N ARG A 123 0.09 -2.81 -23.09
CA ARG A 123 0.10 -4.28 -23.12
C ARG A 123 -0.71 -4.92 -22.00
N VAL A 124 -1.02 -4.18 -20.93
CA VAL A 124 -1.72 -4.71 -19.75
C VAL A 124 -3.10 -4.06 -19.65
N SER A 125 -4.14 -4.87 -19.40
CA SER A 125 -5.47 -4.35 -19.07
C SER A 125 -5.42 -3.54 -17.79
N HIS A 126 -5.93 -2.32 -17.84
CA HIS A 126 -5.88 -1.41 -16.73
C HIS A 126 -7.27 -0.81 -16.50
N THR A 127 -7.64 -0.68 -15.23
CA THR A 127 -8.88 -0.05 -14.78
C THR A 127 -8.54 1.03 -13.76
N ALA A 128 -8.90 2.27 -14.06
CA ALA A 128 -8.73 3.38 -13.13
C ALA A 128 -10.02 3.60 -12.33
N LEU A 129 -9.93 3.53 -11.01
CA LEU A 129 -11.00 3.86 -10.07
C LEU A 129 -10.67 5.21 -9.43
N ARG A 130 -11.51 6.21 -9.71
CA ARG A 130 -11.37 7.53 -9.09
C ARG A 130 -12.30 7.64 -7.90
N LEU A 131 -11.75 7.82 -6.71
CA LEU A 131 -12.52 8.06 -5.51
C LEU A 131 -12.84 9.55 -5.42
N SER A 132 -14.14 9.87 -5.30
CA SER A 132 -14.62 11.23 -5.04
C SER A 132 -14.79 11.44 -3.54
N PRO A 133 -14.74 12.68 -3.03
CA PRO A 133 -15.19 12.99 -1.69
C PRO A 133 -16.61 12.48 -1.46
N LEU A 134 -16.91 12.03 -0.25
CA LEU A 134 -18.26 11.67 0.15
C LEU A 134 -19.21 12.88 0.04
N ASN A 135 -20.38 12.68 -0.50
CA ASN A 135 -21.46 13.66 -0.41
C ASN A 135 -22.09 13.68 1.00
N SER A 136 -23.00 14.61 1.25
CA SER A 136 -23.62 14.78 2.58
C SER A 136 -24.37 13.53 3.04
N ASP A 137 -25.07 12.83 2.14
CA ASP A 137 -25.84 11.64 2.50
C ASP A 137 -24.93 10.45 2.80
N GLU A 138 -23.85 10.27 2.03
CA GLU A 138 -22.82 9.25 2.28
C GLU A 138 -22.09 9.51 3.59
N GLY A 139 -21.76 10.79 3.88
CA GLY A 139 -21.15 11.17 5.15
C GLY A 139 -22.08 10.94 6.34
N ARG A 140 -23.37 11.22 6.20
CA ARG A 140 -24.39 10.90 7.22
C ARG A 140 -24.50 9.40 7.43
N SER A 141 -24.48 8.60 6.35
CA SER A 141 -24.51 7.15 6.41
C SER A 141 -23.28 6.57 7.14
N LEU A 142 -22.10 7.15 6.91
CA LEU A 142 -20.88 6.79 7.65
C LEU A 142 -21.04 7.06 9.14
N LEU A 143 -21.52 8.25 9.52
CA LEU A 143 -21.78 8.61 10.93
C LEU A 143 -22.86 7.72 11.55
N ALA A 144 -23.89 7.37 10.80
CA ALA A 144 -24.93 6.45 11.27
C ALA A 144 -24.42 5.03 11.51
N ALA A 145 -23.48 4.56 10.68
CA ALA A 145 -22.80 3.27 10.89
C ALA A 145 -21.92 3.29 12.16
N LEU A 146 -21.31 4.42 12.50
CA LEU A 146 -20.45 4.56 13.68
C LEU A 146 -21.26 4.77 14.97
N PHE A 147 -22.33 5.56 14.95
CA PHE A 147 -23.04 6.06 16.12
C PHE A 147 -24.50 5.63 16.22
N GLY A 148 -25.06 5.12 15.15
CA GLY A 148 -26.47 4.74 15.03
C GLY A 148 -27.34 5.86 14.45
N GLU A 149 -28.39 5.49 13.71
CA GLU A 149 -29.35 6.39 13.06
C GLU A 149 -30.03 7.35 14.04
N SER A 150 -30.35 6.89 15.24
CA SER A 150 -30.99 7.70 16.27
C SER A 150 -30.11 8.85 16.74
N TRP A 151 -28.80 8.65 16.81
CA TRP A 151 -27.85 9.69 17.16
C TRP A 151 -27.75 10.74 16.05
N VAL A 152 -27.58 10.32 14.79
CA VAL A 152 -27.53 11.24 13.63
C VAL A 152 -28.79 12.09 13.54
N SER A 153 -29.97 11.50 13.76
CA SER A 153 -31.25 12.19 13.73
C SER A 153 -31.41 13.19 14.87
N SER A 154 -30.88 12.89 16.06
CA SER A 154 -31.03 13.76 17.24
C SER A 154 -30.00 14.89 17.29
N THR A 155 -28.90 14.79 16.54
CA THR A 155 -27.75 15.71 16.58
C THR A 155 -27.45 16.36 15.23
N GLY A 156 -28.49 16.64 14.44
CA GLY A 156 -28.37 17.09 13.04
C GLY A 156 -27.41 18.28 12.84
N SER A 157 -27.45 19.31 13.70
CA SER A 157 -26.55 20.46 13.60
C SER A 157 -25.07 20.09 13.82
N LEU A 158 -24.77 19.19 14.73
CA LEU A 158 -23.42 18.68 14.98
C LEU A 158 -22.94 17.84 13.81
N VAL A 159 -23.80 17.00 13.28
CA VAL A 159 -23.53 16.20 12.08
C VAL A 159 -23.18 17.11 10.89
N ASP A 160 -23.96 18.16 10.65
CA ASP A 160 -23.69 19.13 9.57
C ASP A 160 -22.33 19.81 9.73
N GLN A 161 -21.99 20.24 10.94
CA GLN A 161 -20.69 20.85 11.22
C GLN A 161 -19.51 19.87 10.99
N ILE A 162 -19.67 18.60 11.40
CA ILE A 162 -18.65 17.56 11.15
C ILE A 162 -18.44 17.40 9.64
N LEU A 163 -19.52 17.25 8.88
CA LEU A 163 -19.47 17.01 7.43
C LEU A 163 -18.89 18.20 6.68
N GLU A 164 -19.27 19.42 7.05
CA GLU A 164 -18.75 20.65 6.46
C GLU A 164 -17.24 20.76 6.67
N ARG A 165 -16.76 20.55 7.91
CA ARG A 165 -15.34 20.61 8.24
C ARG A 165 -14.52 19.48 7.59
N ALA A 166 -15.10 18.31 7.46
CA ALA A 166 -14.44 17.16 6.85
C ALA A 166 -14.32 17.29 5.31
N GLY A 167 -15.13 18.14 4.68
CA GLY A 167 -15.09 18.35 3.22
C GLY A 167 -15.27 17.07 2.42
N GLY A 168 -16.02 16.11 2.93
CA GLY A 168 -16.27 14.80 2.31
C GLY A 168 -15.12 13.80 2.44
N ASN A 169 -14.08 14.09 3.22
CA ASN A 169 -13.00 13.14 3.47
C ASN A 169 -13.34 12.22 4.66
N PRO A 170 -13.51 10.90 4.45
CA PRO A 170 -13.85 9.96 5.53
C PRO A 170 -12.88 9.99 6.69
N LEU A 171 -11.57 10.08 6.42
CA LEU A 171 -10.54 10.13 7.45
C LEU A 171 -10.72 11.37 8.34
N PHE A 172 -11.06 12.52 7.77
CA PHE A 172 -11.31 13.73 8.55
C PHE A 172 -12.58 13.63 9.37
N ILE A 173 -13.62 12.93 8.87
CA ILE A 173 -14.81 12.63 9.67
C ILE A 173 -14.40 11.84 10.92
N GLU A 174 -13.62 10.77 10.75
CA GLU A 174 -13.15 9.93 11.85
C GLU A 174 -12.25 10.70 12.84
N GLU A 175 -11.34 11.54 12.36
CA GLU A 175 -10.45 12.34 13.21
C GLU A 175 -11.20 13.40 13.99
N ILE A 176 -12.17 14.10 13.38
CA ILE A 176 -13.01 15.06 14.08
C ILE A 176 -13.81 14.36 15.18
N VAL A 177 -14.43 13.24 14.86
CA VAL A 177 -15.18 12.42 15.80
C VAL A 177 -14.31 11.93 16.96
N ARG A 178 -13.12 11.41 16.66
CA ARG A 178 -12.15 11.00 17.69
C ARG A 178 -11.83 12.17 18.63
N GLY A 179 -11.54 13.35 18.07
CA GLY A 179 -11.29 14.54 18.86
C GLY A 179 -12.48 14.99 19.72
N LEU A 180 -13.72 14.74 19.29
CA LEU A 180 -14.94 15.01 20.09
C LEU A 180 -15.08 14.02 21.26
N ILE A 181 -14.73 12.74 21.03
CA ILE A 181 -14.71 11.72 22.08
C ILE A 181 -13.64 12.03 23.12
N ASP A 182 -12.40 12.33 22.68
CA ASP A 182 -11.27 12.63 23.57
C ASP A 182 -11.53 13.85 24.46
N ARG A 183 -12.27 14.84 23.95
CA ARG A 183 -12.70 16.02 24.72
C ARG A 183 -13.95 15.81 25.57
N GLY A 184 -14.55 14.64 25.55
CA GLY A 184 -15.77 14.32 26.30
C GLY A 184 -17.04 15.01 25.78
N VAL A 185 -17.01 15.56 24.56
CA VAL A 185 -18.20 16.13 23.89
C VAL A 185 -19.13 15.01 23.41
N LEU A 186 -18.53 13.91 22.94
CA LEU A 186 -19.22 12.66 22.62
C LEU A 186 -18.88 11.61 23.68
N VAL A 187 -19.88 11.11 24.38
CA VAL A 187 -19.72 10.08 25.40
C VAL A 187 -20.60 8.88 25.11
N ARG A 188 -20.11 7.70 25.44
CA ARG A 188 -20.84 6.47 25.27
C ARG A 188 -21.52 6.10 26.59
N GLU A 189 -22.85 6.02 26.61
CA GLU A 189 -23.66 5.55 27.73
C GLU A 189 -24.29 4.20 27.39
N GLY A 190 -23.66 3.12 27.86
CA GLY A 190 -24.04 1.76 27.48
C GLY A 190 -23.84 1.49 26.01
N GLN A 191 -24.94 1.26 25.28
CA GLN A 191 -24.89 1.05 23.81
C GLN A 191 -25.28 2.31 23.00
N ARG A 192 -25.50 3.44 23.64
CA ARG A 192 -25.93 4.68 22.99
C ARG A 192 -24.86 5.75 23.12
N TRP A 193 -24.76 6.57 22.08
CA TRP A 193 -23.92 7.76 22.09
C TRP A 193 -24.77 8.98 22.47
N ARG A 194 -24.17 9.87 23.25
CA ARG A 194 -24.77 11.11 23.67
C ARG A 194 -23.81 12.28 23.49
N THR A 195 -24.33 13.41 23.07
CA THR A 195 -23.57 14.66 22.99
C THR A 195 -23.75 15.40 24.32
N VAL A 196 -22.63 15.71 24.99
CA VAL A 196 -22.61 16.62 26.15
C VAL A 196 -22.37 18.01 25.61
N ALA A 197 -23.16 19.00 26.02
CA ALA A 197 -23.13 20.36 25.51
C ALA A 197 -21.70 20.94 25.53
N GLY A 198 -21.17 21.25 24.36
CA GLY A 198 -19.87 21.85 24.11
C GLY A 198 -19.79 22.27 22.65
N GLU A 199 -19.15 23.41 22.39
CA GLU A 199 -18.87 23.87 21.01
C GLU A 199 -17.75 23.03 20.40
N ILE A 200 -17.84 22.79 19.06
CA ILE A 200 -16.80 22.15 18.26
C ILE A 200 -15.65 23.13 18.01
#